data_3f9f8f49a93ce65ecf7c5bd946c84c2c
#
_entry.id   3f9f8f49a93ce65ecf7c5bd946c84c2c
#
_cell.length_a   1.000
_cell.length_b   1.000
_cell.length_c   1.000
_cell.angle_alpha   90.00
_cell.angle_beta   90.00
_cell.angle_gamma   90.00
#
_symmetry.space_group_name_H-M   'P 1'
#
loop_
_entity.id
_entity.type
_entity.pdbx_description
1 polymer ?
#
loop_
_entity_poly.entity_id
_entity_poly.type
_entity_poly.pdbx_seq_one_letter_code
_entity_poly.pdbx_strand_id
1 'polypeptide(L)'
;MVLKGVNIYLSTMIVFLFNCCAFYSMSGSIPPHIKSISIPLIENETAEFGIAEEITDGIQKKFNDEGILKLLDENADSILKGSIKKITDGPYTYNKQESVSEYRFKVDVYLEWYDNRNEKTLFKGNFSGWGAYGLGGDISNDGIDNDGDGKIDSDDDDEFGEPREYASKVAIQKISEDIINDIMTTW
;
A
#
# COMPACT_ATOMS: atom_id res chain seq x y z
N MET A 1 -34.13 1.71 -55.47
CA MET A 1 -32.66 1.82 -55.52
C MET A 1 -32.07 2.50 -54.28
N VAL A 2 -32.88 3.19 -53.48
CA VAL A 2 -32.44 3.96 -52.29
C VAL A 2 -32.15 3.07 -51.05
N LEU A 3 -32.90 1.95 -50.87
CA LEU A 3 -32.73 1.08 -49.69
C LEU A 3 -31.39 0.31 -49.65
N LYS A 4 -30.76 0.02 -50.79
CA LYS A 4 -29.46 -0.67 -50.79
C LYS A 4 -28.32 0.22 -50.36
N GLY A 5 -28.39 1.53 -50.59
CA GLY A 5 -27.37 2.50 -50.13
C GLY A 5 -27.38 2.69 -48.62
N VAL A 6 -28.55 2.78 -48.00
CA VAL A 6 -28.70 2.96 -46.54
C VAL A 6 -28.09 1.79 -45.75
N ASN A 7 -28.29 0.57 -46.24
CA ASN A 7 -27.72 -0.61 -45.57
C ASN A 7 -26.16 -0.66 -45.62
N ILE A 8 -25.57 -0.16 -46.71
CA ILE A 8 -24.10 -0.09 -46.84
C ILE A 8 -23.53 0.95 -45.87
N TYR A 9 -24.12 2.14 -45.79
CA TYR A 9 -23.69 3.18 -44.87
C TYR A 9 -23.87 2.76 -43.39
N LEU A 10 -24.97 2.08 -43.06
CA LEU A 10 -25.23 1.56 -41.73
C LEU A 10 -24.21 0.46 -41.35
N SER A 11 -23.88 -0.45 -42.28
CA SER A 11 -22.88 -1.50 -42.07
C SER A 11 -21.47 -0.91 -41.90
N THR A 12 -21.10 0.10 -42.70
CA THR A 12 -19.79 0.77 -42.58
C THR A 12 -19.66 1.55 -41.26
N MET A 13 -20.74 2.18 -40.81
CA MET A 13 -20.78 2.89 -39.54
C MET A 13 -20.62 1.94 -38.32
N ILE A 14 -21.23 0.75 -38.38
CA ILE A 14 -21.10 -0.28 -37.34
C ILE A 14 -19.67 -0.80 -37.27
N VAL A 15 -19.00 -1.04 -38.40
CA VAL A 15 -17.60 -1.48 -38.42
C VAL A 15 -16.65 -0.43 -37.83
N PHE A 16 -16.96 0.86 -38.03
CA PHE A 16 -16.15 1.95 -37.43
C PHE A 16 -16.31 2.05 -35.89
N LEU A 17 -17.47 1.70 -35.35
CA LEU A 17 -17.73 1.71 -33.91
C LEU A 17 -16.99 0.59 -33.16
N PHE A 18 -16.71 -0.54 -33.81
CA PHE A 18 -15.96 -1.63 -33.21
C PHE A 18 -14.45 -1.40 -33.13
N ASN A 19 -13.89 -0.43 -33.88
CA ASN A 19 -12.47 -0.10 -33.82
C ASN A 19 -12.10 0.87 -32.66
N CYS A 20 -13.07 1.47 -31.96
CA CYS A 20 -12.81 2.43 -30.88
C CYS A 20 -12.38 1.76 -29.57
N CYS A 21 -12.56 0.44 -29.39
CA CYS A 21 -12.19 -0.26 -28.17
C CYS A 21 -10.72 -0.73 -28.11
N ALA A 22 -9.94 -0.60 -29.21
CA ALA A 22 -8.57 -1.07 -29.27
C ALA A 22 -7.54 -0.08 -28.67
N PHE A 23 -7.95 1.13 -28.31
CA PHE A 23 -7.08 2.17 -27.77
C PHE A 23 -7.32 2.47 -26.28
N TYR A 24 -8.07 1.65 -25.57
CA TYR A 24 -8.07 1.73 -24.11
C TYR A 24 -6.80 1.05 -23.60
N SER A 25 -5.67 1.70 -23.80
CA SER A 25 -4.47 1.43 -23.03
C SER A 25 -4.80 1.87 -21.61
N MET A 26 -4.91 0.92 -20.68
CA MET A 26 -4.80 1.20 -19.26
C MET A 26 -3.37 1.73 -19.06
N SER A 27 -3.21 3.05 -19.19
CA SER A 27 -1.98 3.74 -18.86
C SER A 27 -1.84 3.70 -17.34
N GLY A 28 -1.12 2.76 -16.84
CA GLY A 28 -0.96 2.45 -15.45
C GLY A 28 -0.23 1.12 -15.28
N SER A 29 0.62 0.72 -16.21
CA SER A 29 1.35 -0.53 -16.07
C SER A 29 2.83 -0.28 -15.83
N ILE A 30 3.38 -1.00 -14.87
CA ILE A 30 4.82 -1.12 -14.62
C ILE A 30 5.56 -1.31 -15.96
N PRO A 31 6.70 -0.62 -16.19
CA PRO A 31 7.46 -0.79 -17.42
C PRO A 31 7.72 -2.25 -17.76
N PRO A 32 7.50 -2.71 -19.01
CA PRO A 32 7.49 -4.14 -19.37
C PRO A 32 8.79 -4.89 -19.09
N HIS A 33 9.90 -4.17 -18.95
CA HIS A 33 11.21 -4.74 -18.64
C HIS A 33 11.42 -5.01 -17.16
N ILE A 34 10.61 -4.41 -16.28
CA ILE A 34 10.68 -4.63 -14.84
C ILE A 34 9.82 -5.84 -14.48
N LYS A 35 10.45 -6.90 -14.04
CA LYS A 35 9.84 -8.16 -13.62
C LYS A 35 10.12 -8.48 -12.16
N SER A 36 11.13 -7.84 -11.61
CA SER A 36 11.61 -8.07 -10.25
C SER A 36 11.95 -6.78 -9.52
N ILE A 37 11.84 -6.85 -8.20
CA ILE A 37 12.13 -5.74 -7.29
C ILE A 37 12.97 -6.25 -6.13
N SER A 38 13.95 -5.46 -5.71
CA SER A 38 14.66 -5.61 -4.45
C SER A 38 14.15 -4.57 -3.47
N ILE A 39 13.90 -4.98 -2.24
CA ILE A 39 13.44 -4.11 -1.15
C ILE A 39 14.40 -4.33 0.03
N PRO A 40 15.54 -3.62 0.06
CA PRO A 40 16.48 -3.71 1.18
C PRO A 40 15.87 -3.13 2.46
N LEU A 41 16.50 -3.43 3.58
CA LEU A 41 16.12 -2.84 4.87
C LEU A 41 16.04 -1.31 4.74
N ILE A 42 14.88 -0.75 5.11
CA ILE A 42 14.61 0.69 5.11
C ILE A 42 15.45 1.35 6.20
N GLU A 43 16.06 2.48 5.90
CA GLU A 43 16.86 3.23 6.85
C GLU A 43 16.00 3.84 7.95
N ASN A 44 16.40 3.71 9.21
CA ASN A 44 15.67 4.29 10.33
C ASN A 44 16.36 5.57 10.83
N GLU A 45 15.75 6.72 10.56
CA GLU A 45 16.22 8.03 11.06
C GLU A 45 15.57 8.41 12.41
N THR A 46 14.87 7.47 13.07
CA THR A 46 14.16 7.70 14.33
C THR A 46 14.77 6.91 15.49
N ALA A 47 14.24 7.09 16.69
CA ALA A 47 14.69 6.37 17.87
C ALA A 47 13.89 5.08 18.14
N GLU A 48 12.90 4.75 17.33
CA GLU A 48 12.07 3.55 17.50
C GLU A 48 12.82 2.31 17.01
N PHE A 49 13.04 1.36 17.90
CA PHE A 49 13.75 0.12 17.57
C PHE A 49 12.81 -0.89 16.89
N GLY A 50 13.37 -1.68 15.96
CA GLY A 50 12.64 -2.75 15.27
C GLY A 50 11.72 -2.29 14.14
N ILE A 51 11.35 -1.01 14.10
CA ILE A 51 10.37 -0.49 13.16
C ILE A 51 10.83 -0.57 11.69
N ALA A 52 12.14 -0.52 11.43
CA ALA A 52 12.67 -0.63 10.08
C ALA A 52 12.47 -2.03 9.52
N GLU A 53 12.69 -3.04 10.33
CA GLU A 53 12.45 -4.44 10.01
C GLU A 53 10.96 -4.66 9.77
N GLU A 54 10.09 -4.21 10.68
CA GLU A 54 8.65 -4.38 10.58
C GLU A 54 8.08 -3.73 9.30
N ILE A 55 8.48 -2.51 8.97
CA ILE A 55 8.04 -1.82 7.75
C ILE A 55 8.57 -2.53 6.51
N THR A 56 9.83 -2.94 6.50
CA THR A 56 10.44 -3.64 5.38
C THR A 56 9.72 -4.95 5.11
N ASP A 57 9.49 -5.74 6.16
CA ASP A 57 8.78 -7.01 6.09
C ASP A 57 7.32 -6.82 5.65
N GLY A 58 6.64 -5.79 6.16
CA GLY A 58 5.27 -5.45 5.77
C GLY A 58 5.15 -5.12 4.27
N ILE A 59 6.08 -4.30 3.75
CA ILE A 59 6.12 -3.98 2.32
C ILE A 59 6.43 -5.22 1.49
N GLN A 60 7.46 -6.00 1.86
CA GLN A 60 7.84 -7.23 1.15
C GLN A 60 6.70 -8.24 1.12
N LYS A 61 6.02 -8.45 2.27
CA LYS A 61 4.85 -9.31 2.36
C LYS A 61 3.76 -8.85 1.40
N LYS A 62 3.42 -7.57 1.39
CA LYS A 62 2.37 -7.02 0.51
C LYS A 62 2.73 -7.20 -0.97
N PHE A 63 3.98 -6.98 -1.38
CA PHE A 63 4.44 -7.24 -2.75
C PHE A 63 4.32 -8.72 -3.13
N ASN A 64 4.62 -9.62 -2.20
CA ASN A 64 4.53 -11.06 -2.43
C ASN A 64 3.06 -11.51 -2.54
N ASP A 65 2.20 -11.01 -1.69
CA ASP A 65 0.76 -11.36 -1.65
C ASP A 65 0.04 -10.90 -2.91
N GLU A 66 0.35 -9.70 -3.40
CA GLU A 66 -0.23 -9.16 -4.65
C GLU A 66 0.40 -9.77 -5.91
N GLY A 67 1.57 -10.39 -5.80
CA GLY A 67 2.24 -11.06 -6.93
C GLY A 67 2.59 -10.17 -8.12
N ILE A 68 2.75 -8.85 -7.89
CA ILE A 68 2.96 -7.84 -8.94
C ILE A 68 4.36 -7.95 -9.55
N LEU A 69 5.38 -8.05 -8.69
CA LEU A 69 6.78 -8.19 -9.05
C LEU A 69 7.41 -9.31 -8.22
N LYS A 70 8.38 -10.01 -8.82
CA LYS A 70 9.14 -11.02 -8.10
C LYS A 70 10.13 -10.34 -7.14
N LEU A 71 10.05 -10.65 -5.84
CA LEU A 71 11.05 -10.22 -4.86
C LEU A 71 12.37 -10.97 -5.10
N LEU A 72 13.46 -10.21 -5.16
CA LEU A 72 14.83 -10.72 -5.26
C LEU A 72 15.74 -9.87 -4.40
N ASP A 73 16.66 -10.51 -3.68
CA ASP A 73 17.64 -9.80 -2.85
C ASP A 73 18.74 -9.15 -3.72
N GLU A 74 19.14 -9.82 -4.80
CA GLU A 74 20.20 -9.37 -5.70
C GLU A 74 19.75 -9.42 -7.17
N ASN A 75 20.37 -8.59 -8.01
CA ASN A 75 20.16 -8.55 -9.46
C ASN A 75 18.70 -8.34 -9.89
N ALA A 76 17.90 -7.65 -9.07
CA ALA A 76 16.55 -7.26 -9.42
C ALA A 76 16.55 -6.16 -10.51
N ASP A 77 15.52 -6.14 -11.35
CA ASP A 77 15.35 -5.11 -12.39
C ASP A 77 15.17 -3.72 -11.79
N SER A 78 14.60 -3.65 -10.58
CA SER A 78 14.36 -2.40 -9.87
C SER A 78 14.63 -2.53 -8.36
N ILE A 79 14.78 -1.40 -7.69
CA ILE A 79 15.00 -1.33 -6.25
C ILE A 79 14.05 -0.29 -5.62
N LEU A 80 13.37 -0.67 -4.54
CA LEU A 80 12.62 0.23 -3.67
C LEU A 80 13.43 0.46 -2.40
N LYS A 81 13.92 1.68 -2.22
CA LYS A 81 14.72 2.10 -1.07
C LYS A 81 14.09 3.31 -0.41
N GLY A 82 14.41 3.53 0.85
CA GLY A 82 13.90 4.71 1.56
C GLY A 82 14.31 4.79 3.00
N SER A 83 13.67 5.71 3.71
CA SER A 83 13.95 5.96 5.11
C SER A 83 12.69 6.35 5.89
N ILE A 84 12.65 5.93 7.14
CA ILE A 84 11.65 6.35 8.13
C ILE A 84 12.05 7.73 8.62
N LYS A 85 11.25 8.74 8.30
CA LYS A 85 11.56 10.14 8.62
C LYS A 85 11.08 10.56 9.99
N LYS A 86 9.92 10.05 10.39
CA LYS A 86 9.30 10.48 11.65
C LYS A 86 8.35 9.43 12.18
N ILE A 87 8.35 9.27 13.49
CA ILE A 87 7.31 8.58 14.24
C ILE A 87 6.70 9.58 15.22
N THR A 88 5.39 9.55 15.32
CA THR A 88 4.63 10.36 16.27
C THR A 88 3.71 9.43 17.03
N ASP A 89 3.81 9.49 18.36
CA ASP A 89 2.96 8.73 19.25
C ASP A 89 2.42 9.70 20.32
N GLY A 90 1.11 9.84 20.41
CA GLY A 90 0.52 10.82 21.32
C GLY A 90 -1.00 10.85 21.32
N PRO A 91 -1.58 11.67 22.22
CA PRO A 91 -3.03 11.83 22.36
C PRO A 91 -3.73 12.16 21.05
N TYR A 92 -4.84 11.48 20.78
CA TYR A 92 -5.61 11.64 19.55
C TYR A 92 -7.04 12.09 19.81
N THR A 93 -7.75 11.41 20.69
CA THR A 93 -9.12 11.80 21.07
C THR A 93 -9.26 11.99 22.57
N TYR A 94 -10.28 12.78 22.96
CA TYR A 94 -10.56 13.09 24.35
C TYR A 94 -12.04 12.81 24.63
N ASN A 95 -12.31 12.30 25.82
CA ASN A 95 -13.68 12.10 26.31
C ASN A 95 -14.30 13.42 26.81
N LYS A 96 -15.58 13.34 27.22
CA LYS A 96 -16.32 14.51 27.75
C LYS A 96 -15.73 15.12 29.04
N GLN A 97 -14.84 14.38 29.70
CA GLN A 97 -14.16 14.80 30.94
C GLN A 97 -12.76 15.34 30.61
N GLU A 98 -12.44 15.63 29.35
CA GLU A 98 -11.14 16.12 28.86
C GLU A 98 -9.97 15.16 29.13
N SER A 99 -10.26 13.89 29.42
CA SER A 99 -9.25 12.84 29.54
C SER A 99 -9.00 12.20 28.18
N VAL A 100 -7.76 11.81 27.91
CA VAL A 100 -7.39 11.11 26.68
C VAL A 100 -8.15 9.78 26.64
N SER A 101 -8.87 9.53 25.54
CA SER A 101 -9.56 8.26 25.28
C SER A 101 -8.80 7.39 24.29
N GLU A 102 -8.09 7.99 23.35
CA GLU A 102 -7.29 7.27 22.36
C GLU A 102 -5.97 7.98 22.09
N TYR A 103 -4.96 7.19 21.78
CA TYR A 103 -3.67 7.61 21.27
C TYR A 103 -3.58 7.29 19.78
N ARG A 104 -2.64 7.89 19.08
CA ARG A 104 -2.34 7.62 17.68
C ARG A 104 -0.86 7.39 17.49
N PHE A 105 -0.53 6.21 16.99
CA PHE A 105 0.79 5.88 16.46
C PHE A 105 0.81 6.20 14.96
N LYS A 106 1.74 7.05 14.53
CA LYS A 106 1.87 7.47 13.14
C LYS A 106 3.31 7.35 12.68
N VAL A 107 3.50 6.82 11.49
CA VAL A 107 4.80 6.69 10.82
C VAL A 107 4.79 7.46 9.52
N ASP A 108 5.85 8.22 9.27
CA ASP A 108 6.11 8.92 8.02
C ASP A 108 7.38 8.34 7.38
N VAL A 109 7.28 7.82 6.16
CA VAL A 109 8.40 7.25 5.40
C VAL A 109 8.58 7.98 4.08
N TYR A 110 9.82 8.09 3.63
CA TYR A 110 10.18 8.52 2.29
C TYR A 110 10.70 7.34 1.52
N LEU A 111 10.19 7.12 0.31
CA LEU A 111 10.58 6.02 -0.57
C LEU A 111 10.95 6.52 -1.95
N GLU A 112 11.86 5.79 -2.58
CA GLU A 112 12.28 5.97 -3.96
C GLU A 112 12.32 4.62 -4.66
N TRP A 113 11.58 4.48 -5.76
CA TRP A 113 11.63 3.34 -6.65
C TRP A 113 12.49 3.64 -7.86
N TYR A 114 13.53 2.85 -8.07
CA TYR A 114 14.55 3.08 -9.07
C TYR A 114 14.66 1.88 -10.02
N ASP A 115 14.74 2.18 -11.32
CA ASP A 115 14.97 1.24 -12.39
C ASP A 115 16.47 1.01 -12.56
N ASN A 116 16.94 -0.18 -12.21
CA ASN A 116 18.36 -0.53 -12.26
C ASN A 116 18.88 -0.68 -13.72
N ARG A 117 17.99 -0.99 -14.67
CA ARG A 117 18.35 -1.21 -16.05
C ARG A 117 18.52 0.10 -16.84
N ASN A 118 17.61 1.04 -16.62
CA ASN A 118 17.62 2.33 -17.31
C ASN A 118 18.25 3.45 -16.47
N GLU A 119 18.74 3.13 -15.27
CA GLU A 119 19.35 4.06 -14.32
C GLU A 119 18.47 5.29 -14.05
N LYS A 120 17.17 5.06 -13.82
CA LYS A 120 16.19 6.12 -13.69
C LYS A 120 15.29 5.93 -12.47
N THR A 121 15.07 7.01 -11.72
CA THR A 121 14.01 7.03 -10.71
C THR A 121 12.65 6.95 -11.39
N LEU A 122 11.86 5.97 -11.00
CA LEU A 122 10.50 5.74 -11.48
C LEU A 122 9.52 6.60 -10.72
N PHE A 123 9.56 6.53 -9.42
CA PHE A 123 8.87 7.49 -8.55
C PHE A 123 9.63 7.72 -7.25
N LYS A 124 9.25 8.78 -6.53
CA LYS A 124 9.65 9.06 -5.16
C LYS A 124 8.55 9.82 -4.45
N GLY A 125 8.32 9.51 -3.19
CA GLY A 125 7.23 10.14 -2.43
C GLY A 125 7.35 9.92 -0.93
N ASN A 126 6.50 10.66 -0.21
CA ASN A 126 6.31 10.47 1.23
C ASN A 126 5.01 9.71 1.44
N PHE A 127 5.07 8.67 2.26
CA PHE A 127 3.94 7.85 2.66
C PHE A 127 3.74 8.00 4.16
N SER A 128 2.50 7.85 4.61
CA SER A 128 2.15 8.05 6.01
C SER A 128 1.05 7.09 6.39
N GLY A 129 1.31 6.24 7.37
CA GLY A 129 0.31 5.37 7.97
C GLY A 129 0.10 5.70 9.44
N TRP A 130 -1.06 5.37 9.96
CA TRP A 130 -1.35 5.51 11.39
C TRP A 130 -2.39 4.50 11.85
N GLY A 131 -2.29 4.12 13.13
CA GLY A 131 -3.30 3.38 13.85
C GLY A 131 -3.65 4.09 15.15
N ALA A 132 -4.89 3.98 15.60
CA ALA A 132 -5.33 4.46 16.90
C ALA A 132 -5.31 3.31 17.91
N TYR A 133 -5.11 3.63 19.20
CA TYR A 133 -5.16 2.65 20.27
C TYR A 133 -5.63 3.29 21.58
N GLY A 134 -6.32 2.49 22.40
CA GLY A 134 -6.81 2.90 23.72
C GLY A 134 -5.80 2.58 24.83
N LEU A 135 -6.10 3.02 26.05
CA LEU A 135 -5.37 2.66 27.27
C LEU A 135 -5.82 1.32 27.87
N GLY A 136 -6.57 0.53 27.14
CA GLY A 136 -7.06 -0.79 27.54
C GLY A 136 -5.95 -1.84 27.58
N GLY A 137 -6.27 -3.00 28.09
CA GLY A 137 -5.37 -4.17 28.09
C GLY A 137 -5.18 -4.79 26.71
N ASP A 138 -4.94 -6.10 26.70
CA ASP A 138 -4.78 -6.88 25.48
C ASP A 138 -6.03 -6.79 24.60
N ILE A 139 -5.87 -6.50 23.29
CA ILE A 139 -6.95 -6.39 22.33
C ILE A 139 -7.65 -7.72 22.07
N SER A 140 -7.01 -8.84 22.40
CA SER A 140 -7.58 -10.19 22.21
C SER A 140 -8.80 -10.51 23.08
N ASN A 141 -9.29 -9.57 23.89
CA ASN A 141 -10.44 -9.75 24.80
C ASN A 141 -11.28 -8.48 24.98
N ASP A 142 -11.27 -7.57 24.01
CA ASP A 142 -12.02 -6.32 24.11
C ASP A 142 -13.39 -6.36 23.44
N GLY A 143 -13.70 -7.45 22.71
CA GLY A 143 -14.97 -7.69 22.03
C GLY A 143 -15.14 -6.83 20.77
N ILE A 144 -14.05 -6.30 20.23
CA ILE A 144 -14.00 -5.43 19.07
C ILE A 144 -13.31 -6.15 17.91
N ASP A 145 -13.82 -6.01 16.72
CA ASP A 145 -13.15 -6.36 15.46
C ASP A 145 -12.16 -5.22 15.15
N ASN A 146 -10.90 -5.38 15.55
CA ASN A 146 -9.92 -4.30 15.56
C ASN A 146 -9.33 -4.02 14.17
N ASP A 147 -9.42 -4.96 13.24
CA ASP A 147 -8.91 -4.79 11.87
C ASP A 147 -10.00 -4.74 10.79
N GLY A 148 -11.24 -5.11 11.15
CA GLY A 148 -12.39 -5.04 10.26
C GLY A 148 -12.56 -6.27 9.37
N ASP A 149 -11.97 -7.42 9.73
CA ASP A 149 -12.06 -8.67 8.95
C ASP A 149 -13.34 -9.49 9.26
N GLY A 150 -14.07 -9.11 10.31
CA GLY A 150 -15.32 -9.73 10.75
C GLY A 150 -15.16 -10.80 11.82
N LYS A 151 -13.98 -10.97 12.39
CA LYS A 151 -13.71 -11.80 13.55
C LYS A 151 -13.44 -10.92 14.77
N ILE A 152 -13.45 -11.50 15.96
CA ILE A 152 -13.18 -10.81 17.23
C ILE A 152 -12.45 -11.72 18.21
N ASP A 153 -11.57 -11.16 19.03
CA ASP A 153 -10.92 -11.80 20.17
C ASP A 153 -10.32 -13.17 19.81
N SER A 154 -10.73 -14.23 20.51
CA SER A 154 -10.23 -15.61 20.35
C SER A 154 -10.55 -16.25 19.01
N ASP A 155 -11.44 -15.68 18.21
CA ASP A 155 -11.78 -16.18 16.87
C ASP A 155 -10.88 -15.53 15.79
N ASP A 156 -10.02 -14.58 16.20
CA ASP A 156 -9.04 -13.92 15.37
C ASP A 156 -7.61 -14.19 15.87
N ASP A 157 -6.86 -14.94 15.09
CA ASP A 157 -5.51 -15.39 15.44
C ASP A 157 -4.46 -14.25 15.34
N ASP A 158 -4.77 -13.11 14.71
CA ASP A 158 -3.88 -11.97 14.58
C ASP A 158 -4.28 -10.73 15.40
N GLU A 159 -5.44 -10.73 16.04
CA GLU A 159 -5.83 -9.75 17.05
C GLU A 159 -5.29 -10.10 18.45
N PHE A 160 -4.01 -9.87 18.67
CA PHE A 160 -3.39 -10.12 19.97
C PHE A 160 -2.30 -9.09 20.30
N GLY A 161 -2.05 -8.92 21.57
CA GLY A 161 -0.93 -8.15 22.10
C GLY A 161 -1.32 -6.74 22.56
N GLU A 162 -0.29 -5.95 22.76
CA GLU A 162 -0.44 -4.59 23.29
C GLU A 162 -1.10 -3.66 22.25
N PRO A 163 -2.06 -2.84 22.66
CA PRO A 163 -2.81 -1.96 21.73
C PRO A 163 -1.92 -1.07 20.86
N ARG A 164 -0.77 -0.62 21.39
CA ARG A 164 0.19 0.20 20.64
C ARG A 164 0.87 -0.60 19.53
N GLU A 165 1.21 -1.87 19.78
CA GLU A 165 1.83 -2.76 18.78
C GLU A 165 0.86 -3.02 17.63
N TYR A 166 -0.42 -3.24 17.94
CA TYR A 166 -1.45 -3.39 16.94
C TYR A 166 -1.61 -2.11 16.10
N ALA A 167 -1.66 -0.94 16.73
CA ALA A 167 -1.70 0.34 16.00
C ALA A 167 -0.47 0.54 15.08
N SER A 168 0.70 0.04 15.48
CA SER A 168 1.89 0.01 14.61
C SER A 168 1.66 -0.89 13.38
N LYS A 169 1.15 -2.10 13.58
CA LYS A 169 0.82 -3.02 12.47
C LYS A 169 -0.15 -2.40 11.48
N VAL A 170 -1.24 -1.78 11.96
CA VAL A 170 -2.22 -1.05 11.12
C VAL A 170 -1.55 0.08 10.33
N ALA A 171 -0.68 0.86 10.98
CA ALA A 171 0.06 1.93 10.31
C ALA A 171 0.96 1.40 9.18
N ILE A 172 1.66 0.29 9.42
CA ILE A 172 2.55 -0.37 8.45
C ILE A 172 1.76 -0.95 7.28
N GLN A 173 0.64 -1.62 7.57
CA GLN A 173 -0.24 -2.17 6.54
C GLN A 173 -0.71 -1.06 5.59
N LYS A 174 -1.19 0.06 6.14
CA LYS A 174 -1.65 1.20 5.35
C LYS A 174 -0.55 1.79 4.47
N ILE A 175 0.66 1.95 5.00
CA ILE A 175 1.82 2.41 4.21
C ILE A 175 2.09 1.44 3.05
N SER A 176 2.08 0.14 3.33
CA SER A 176 2.35 -0.90 2.33
C SER A 176 1.30 -0.92 1.22
N GLU A 177 0.04 -0.73 1.56
CA GLU A 177 -1.06 -0.61 0.59
C GLU A 177 -0.93 0.65 -0.27
N ASP A 178 -0.65 1.80 0.33
CA ASP A 178 -0.49 3.06 -0.39
C ASP A 178 0.71 3.01 -1.36
N ILE A 179 1.82 2.37 -0.98
CA ILE A 179 2.98 2.16 -1.85
C ILE A 179 2.62 1.30 -3.07
N ILE A 180 1.94 0.19 -2.85
CA ILE A 180 1.51 -0.69 -3.95
C ILE A 180 0.56 0.05 -4.89
N ASN A 181 -0.41 0.77 -4.34
CA ASN A 181 -1.36 1.56 -5.12
C ASN A 181 -0.65 2.61 -5.98
N ASP A 182 0.33 3.33 -5.42
CA ASP A 182 1.13 4.32 -6.16
C ASP A 182 1.94 3.65 -7.27
N ILE A 183 2.59 2.52 -6.99
CA ILE A 183 3.34 1.75 -8.00
C ILE A 183 2.42 1.28 -9.14
N MET A 184 1.18 0.93 -8.83
CA MET A 184 0.21 0.45 -9.82
C MET A 184 -0.43 1.58 -10.64
N THR A 185 -0.52 2.80 -10.10
CA THR A 185 -1.32 3.90 -10.68
C THR A 185 -0.51 5.04 -11.28
N THR A 186 0.78 5.14 -11.01
CA THR A 186 1.62 6.28 -11.40
C THR A 186 2.04 6.29 -12.90
N TRP A 187 1.65 5.30 -13.70
CA TRP A 187 2.07 5.14 -15.12
C TRP A 187 0.99 5.47 -16.13
#